data_29c52d6729f4dc5f826cf8e371acd5b3
#
_entry.id   29c52d6729f4dc5f826cf8e371acd5b3
#
_cell.length_a   1.000
_cell.length_b   1.000
_cell.length_c   1.000
_cell.angle_alpha   90.00
_cell.angle_beta   90.00
_cell.angle_gamma   90.00
#
_symmetry.space_group_name_H-M   'P 1'
#
loop_
_entity.id
_entity.type
_entity.pdbx_description
1 polymer ?
#
loop_
_entity_poly.entity_id
_entity_poly.type
_entity_poly.pdbx_seq_one_letter_code
_entity_poly.pdbx_strand_id
1 'polypeptide(L)'
;MKQFFLGFLFVAAAAVSSFAQGSQPKLEAVPKVELDRYLGKWYEIAKYPNKFQKQCVGNTTATYSQKQNGRLELLNECLKKDGTMEAAKGEAKIADKQTNSKLKVRFAPGFISFLPFVWANYWVIDLAPDYSYAVIGEPGRDYFWILAREPEMDDATYQQILRRAESMGFSPGRVEKTPQGVETIRGGVLNRT
;
A
#
# COMPACT_ATOMS: atom_id res chain seq x y z
N MET A 1 -11.72 -22.46 79.69
CA MET A 1 -12.26 -22.69 78.32
C MET A 1 -11.62 -21.66 77.40
N LYS A 2 -10.62 -22.08 76.61
CA LYS A 2 -9.93 -21.22 75.61
C LYS A 2 -10.39 -21.69 74.26
N GLN A 3 -11.14 -20.82 73.54
CA GLN A 3 -11.54 -21.10 72.16
C GLN A 3 -10.44 -20.59 71.18
N PHE A 4 -9.92 -21.53 70.38
CA PHE A 4 -9.02 -21.22 69.25
C PHE A 4 -9.86 -20.95 68.03
N PHE A 5 -9.78 -19.73 67.50
CA PHE A 5 -10.30 -19.38 66.16
C PHE A 5 -9.24 -19.72 65.14
N LEU A 6 -9.54 -20.68 64.27
CA LEU A 6 -8.73 -21.04 63.11
C LEU A 6 -9.17 -20.18 61.93
N GLY A 7 -8.37 -19.15 61.58
CA GLY A 7 -8.63 -18.32 60.41
C GLY A 7 -8.18 -19.03 59.15
N PHE A 8 -9.13 -19.33 58.25
CA PHE A 8 -8.85 -19.83 56.89
C PHE A 8 -8.47 -18.66 55.99
N LEU A 9 -7.21 -18.64 55.54
CA LEU A 9 -6.71 -17.67 54.54
C LEU A 9 -7.04 -18.21 53.14
N PHE A 10 -8.02 -17.62 52.48
CA PHE A 10 -8.31 -17.88 51.06
C PHE A 10 -7.31 -17.12 50.20
N VAL A 11 -6.34 -17.82 49.61
CA VAL A 11 -5.46 -17.28 48.57
C VAL A 11 -6.19 -17.39 47.23
N ALA A 12 -6.73 -16.29 46.74
CA ALA A 12 -7.27 -16.20 45.37
C ALA A 12 -6.11 -16.13 44.36
N ALA A 13 -5.85 -17.21 43.66
CA ALA A 13 -4.92 -17.22 42.54
C ALA A 13 -5.56 -16.51 41.35
N ALA A 14 -5.13 -15.27 41.07
CA ALA A 14 -5.48 -14.56 39.85
C ALA A 14 -4.73 -15.20 38.67
N ALA A 15 -5.45 -15.92 37.80
CA ALA A 15 -4.91 -16.42 36.56
C ALA A 15 -4.69 -15.22 35.60
N VAL A 16 -3.44 -14.79 35.46
CA VAL A 16 -3.03 -13.79 34.46
C VAL A 16 -3.03 -14.48 33.10
N SER A 17 -4.11 -14.30 32.34
CA SER A 17 -4.16 -14.72 30.94
C SER A 17 -3.17 -13.85 30.12
N SER A 18 -1.96 -14.35 29.89
CA SER A 18 -1.03 -13.75 28.95
C SER A 18 -1.62 -13.90 27.54
N PHE A 19 -2.20 -12.82 27.02
CA PHE A 19 -2.46 -12.73 25.58
C PHE A 19 -1.11 -12.75 24.89
N ALA A 20 -0.79 -13.89 24.27
CA ALA A 20 0.34 -13.99 23.37
C ALA A 20 0.10 -12.96 22.24
N GLN A 21 0.87 -11.88 22.23
CA GLN A 21 0.95 -10.96 21.11
C GLN A 21 1.53 -11.76 19.95
N GLY A 22 0.65 -12.29 19.09
CA GLY A 22 1.06 -13.02 17.90
C GLY A 22 1.93 -12.10 17.05
N SER A 23 3.18 -12.48 16.80
CA SER A 23 4.06 -11.77 15.89
C SER A 23 3.35 -11.68 14.54
N GLN A 24 3.26 -10.48 13.96
CA GLN A 24 2.69 -10.29 12.64
C GLN A 24 3.41 -11.22 11.63
N PRO A 25 2.68 -11.84 10.70
CA PRO A 25 3.29 -12.72 9.71
C PRO A 25 4.34 -11.94 8.90
N LYS A 26 5.44 -12.60 8.55
CA LYS A 26 6.45 -12.02 7.67
C LYS A 26 5.80 -11.66 6.34
N LEU A 27 5.91 -10.38 5.92
CA LEU A 27 5.38 -9.97 4.64
C LEU A 27 6.20 -10.62 3.52
N GLU A 28 5.51 -11.22 2.56
CA GLU A 28 6.11 -11.77 1.36
C GLU A 28 5.60 -11.04 0.12
N ALA A 29 6.48 -10.89 -0.86
CA ALA A 29 6.11 -10.40 -2.18
C ALA A 29 5.72 -11.58 -3.07
N VAL A 30 5.01 -11.31 -4.16
CA VAL A 30 4.65 -12.34 -5.15
C VAL A 30 5.90 -13.05 -5.69
N PRO A 31 5.79 -14.32 -6.09
CA PRO A 31 6.94 -15.13 -6.52
C PRO A 31 7.72 -14.53 -7.70
N LYS A 32 7.02 -13.81 -8.59
CA LYS A 32 7.65 -13.20 -9.78
C LYS A 32 6.80 -12.09 -10.36
N VAL A 33 7.47 -11.05 -10.88
CA VAL A 33 6.87 -10.00 -11.72
C VAL A 33 7.59 -9.97 -13.06
N GLU A 34 6.84 -10.12 -14.14
CA GLU A 34 7.31 -9.92 -15.52
C GLU A 34 7.24 -8.43 -15.82
N LEU A 35 8.40 -7.79 -15.90
CA LEU A 35 8.48 -6.33 -15.99
C LEU A 35 7.76 -5.78 -17.22
N ASP A 36 7.89 -6.43 -18.37
CA ASP A 36 7.25 -5.98 -19.62
C ASP A 36 5.73 -5.91 -19.50
N ARG A 37 5.13 -6.83 -18.73
CA ARG A 37 3.70 -6.83 -18.44
C ARG A 37 3.32 -5.81 -17.37
N TYR A 38 4.27 -5.47 -16.48
CA TYR A 38 4.05 -4.53 -15.40
C TYR A 38 4.15 -3.07 -15.86
N LEU A 39 4.90 -2.78 -16.92
CA LEU A 39 5.05 -1.45 -17.51
C LEU A 39 3.70 -0.85 -17.97
N GLY A 40 3.70 0.44 -18.22
CA GLY A 40 2.54 1.19 -18.66
C GLY A 40 1.76 1.81 -17.50
N LYS A 41 0.52 2.19 -17.78
CA LYS A 41 -0.35 2.93 -16.87
C LYS A 41 -1.13 2.02 -15.95
N TRP A 42 -1.23 2.46 -14.70
CA TRP A 42 -2.07 1.90 -13.65
C TRP A 42 -2.92 2.99 -13.02
N TYR A 43 -4.18 2.68 -12.72
CA TYR A 43 -5.07 3.53 -11.94
C TYR A 43 -5.00 3.13 -10.47
N GLU A 44 -4.89 4.11 -9.57
CA GLU A 44 -5.00 3.88 -8.13
C GLU A 44 -6.47 3.68 -7.76
N ILE A 45 -6.84 2.48 -7.35
CA ILE A 45 -8.20 2.16 -6.92
C ILE A 45 -8.42 2.50 -5.45
N ALA A 46 -7.40 2.25 -4.64
CA ALA A 46 -7.44 2.55 -3.22
C ALA A 46 -6.03 2.63 -2.64
N LYS A 47 -5.92 3.25 -1.47
CA LYS A 47 -4.64 3.39 -0.75
C LYS A 47 -4.84 3.54 0.75
N TYR A 48 -3.77 3.42 1.52
CA TYR A 48 -3.71 4.04 2.84
C TYR A 48 -3.48 5.54 2.71
N PRO A 49 -4.14 6.38 3.54
CA PRO A 49 -3.81 7.79 3.66
C PRO A 49 -2.32 7.99 3.90
N ASN A 50 -1.71 8.84 3.10
CA ASN A 50 -0.27 9.08 3.22
C ASN A 50 0.08 10.55 2.96
N LYS A 51 1.26 10.96 3.43
CA LYS A 51 1.71 12.36 3.34
C LYS A 51 2.02 12.84 1.93
N PHE A 52 2.26 11.93 0.98
CA PHE A 52 2.68 12.26 -0.38
C PHE A 52 1.51 12.63 -1.29
N GLN A 53 0.28 12.25 -0.91
CA GLN A 53 -0.93 12.40 -1.72
C GLN A 53 -2.02 13.22 -1.01
N LYS A 54 -1.67 14.02 0.02
CA LYS A 54 -2.65 14.82 0.79
C LYS A 54 -3.40 15.84 -0.06
N GLN A 55 -2.78 16.33 -1.13
CA GLN A 55 -3.37 17.28 -2.07
C GLN A 55 -4.23 16.62 -3.14
N CYS A 56 -4.10 15.30 -3.35
CA CYS A 56 -4.82 14.54 -4.36
C CYS A 56 -6.27 14.28 -3.92
N VAL A 57 -7.22 14.52 -4.81
CA VAL A 57 -8.65 14.25 -4.58
C VAL A 57 -9.22 13.16 -5.49
N GLY A 58 -8.47 12.72 -6.50
CA GLY A 58 -8.88 11.65 -7.42
C GLY A 58 -8.03 11.61 -8.67
N ASN A 59 -8.48 10.80 -9.64
CA ASN A 59 -7.82 10.58 -10.94
C ASN A 59 -6.33 10.23 -10.80
N THR A 60 -5.98 9.55 -9.69
CA THR A 60 -4.59 9.20 -9.41
C THR A 60 -4.17 8.03 -10.28
N THR A 61 -3.02 8.19 -10.93
CA THR A 61 -2.42 7.16 -11.78
C THR A 61 -0.92 7.03 -11.52
N ALA A 62 -0.36 5.86 -11.84
CA ALA A 62 1.07 5.57 -11.84
C ALA A 62 1.45 4.98 -13.19
N THR A 63 2.40 5.60 -13.89
CA THR A 63 2.89 5.10 -15.17
C THR A 63 4.35 4.69 -15.03
N TYR A 64 4.64 3.44 -15.40
CA TYR A 64 6.00 2.87 -15.36
C TYR A 64 6.55 2.73 -16.77
N SER A 65 7.77 3.20 -16.98
CA SER A 65 8.51 3.02 -18.22
C SER A 65 9.94 2.59 -17.97
N GLN A 66 10.52 1.82 -18.88
CA GLN A 66 11.88 1.32 -18.72
C GLN A 66 12.89 2.36 -19.20
N LYS A 67 13.94 2.59 -18.40
CA LYS A 67 15.08 3.43 -18.76
C LYS A 67 16.22 2.59 -19.33
N GLN A 68 17.05 3.18 -20.19
CA GLN A 68 18.22 2.50 -20.79
C GLN A 68 19.20 1.90 -19.77
N ASN A 69 19.24 2.47 -18.55
CA ASN A 69 20.11 2.00 -17.46
C ASN A 69 19.51 0.85 -16.62
N GLY A 70 18.41 0.22 -17.08
CA GLY A 70 17.74 -0.87 -16.42
C GLY A 70 16.89 -0.47 -15.18
N ARG A 71 16.79 0.83 -14.88
CA ARG A 71 15.84 1.34 -13.89
C ARG A 71 14.48 1.58 -14.54
N LEU A 72 13.45 1.73 -13.71
CA LEU A 72 12.14 2.18 -14.17
C LEU A 72 11.97 3.66 -13.86
N GLU A 73 11.44 4.41 -14.79
CA GLU A 73 10.86 5.73 -14.53
C GLU A 73 9.44 5.52 -14.01
N LEU A 74 9.06 6.32 -13.03
CA LEU A 74 7.74 6.32 -12.42
C LEU A 74 7.18 7.73 -12.52
N LEU A 75 6.03 7.87 -13.19
CA LEU A 75 5.25 9.10 -13.25
C LEU A 75 3.94 8.89 -12.49
N ASN A 76 3.78 9.56 -11.35
CA ASN A 76 2.52 9.62 -10.63
C ASN A 76 1.81 10.93 -10.96
N GLU A 77 0.51 10.85 -11.25
CA GLU A 77 -0.33 11.99 -11.54
C GLU A 77 -1.59 11.94 -10.69
N CYS A 78 -2.10 13.08 -10.26
CA CYS A 78 -3.39 13.15 -9.58
C CYS A 78 -4.08 14.50 -9.77
N LEU A 79 -5.41 14.50 -9.62
CA LEU A 79 -6.21 15.73 -9.59
C LEU A 79 -6.16 16.33 -8.19
N LYS A 80 -5.91 17.66 -8.12
CA LYS A 80 -5.97 18.44 -6.87
C LYS A 80 -7.34 19.09 -6.66
N LYS A 81 -7.57 19.58 -5.43
CA LYS A 81 -8.80 20.31 -5.05
C LYS A 81 -9.06 21.56 -5.89
N ASP A 82 -8.01 22.22 -6.38
CA ASP A 82 -8.11 23.38 -7.23
C ASP A 82 -8.45 23.07 -8.70
N GLY A 83 -8.65 21.79 -9.01
CA GLY A 83 -8.98 21.31 -10.36
C GLY A 83 -7.75 21.15 -11.28
N THR A 84 -6.54 21.40 -10.78
CA THR A 84 -5.32 21.21 -11.58
C THR A 84 -4.74 19.80 -11.38
N MET A 85 -4.04 19.30 -12.41
CA MET A 85 -3.28 18.05 -12.31
C MET A 85 -1.92 18.33 -11.70
N GLU A 86 -1.52 17.46 -10.78
CA GLU A 86 -0.15 17.40 -10.24
C GLU A 86 0.55 16.17 -10.77
N ALA A 87 1.83 16.29 -11.09
CA ALA A 87 2.67 15.21 -11.58
C ALA A 87 3.97 15.12 -10.76
N ALA A 88 4.31 13.93 -10.30
CA ALA A 88 5.56 13.64 -9.62
C ALA A 88 6.35 12.56 -10.35
N LYS A 89 7.57 12.91 -10.78
CA LYS A 89 8.51 11.98 -11.42
C LYS A 89 9.40 11.32 -10.39
N GLY A 90 9.50 10.02 -10.48
CA GLY A 90 10.35 9.20 -9.61
C GLY A 90 11.13 8.16 -10.40
N GLU A 91 11.93 7.41 -9.68
CA GLU A 91 12.64 6.24 -10.20
C GLU A 91 12.38 5.03 -9.31
N ALA A 92 12.31 3.87 -9.93
CA ALA A 92 12.35 2.60 -9.23
C ALA A 92 13.59 1.80 -9.66
N LYS A 93 14.20 1.11 -8.70
CA LYS A 93 15.25 0.12 -8.95
C LYS A 93 14.80 -1.24 -8.43
N ILE A 94 15.12 -2.28 -9.17
CA ILE A 94 14.83 -3.64 -8.77
C ILE A 94 15.78 -4.01 -7.62
N ALA A 95 15.22 -4.36 -6.47
CA ALA A 95 15.97 -4.78 -5.30
C ALA A 95 16.22 -6.29 -5.30
N ASP A 96 15.29 -7.08 -5.85
CA ASP A 96 15.40 -8.52 -6.04
C ASP A 96 15.29 -8.86 -7.53
N LYS A 97 16.42 -9.12 -8.16
CA LYS A 97 16.50 -9.42 -9.60
C LYS A 97 16.01 -10.82 -9.98
N GLN A 98 15.83 -11.71 -9.01
CA GLN A 98 15.35 -13.06 -9.28
C GLN A 98 13.84 -13.07 -9.51
N THR A 99 13.11 -12.27 -8.72
CA THR A 99 11.66 -12.22 -8.74
C THR A 99 11.11 -10.95 -9.38
N ASN A 100 11.86 -9.85 -9.39
CA ASN A 100 11.44 -8.49 -9.75
C ASN A 100 10.24 -7.96 -8.91
N SER A 101 9.84 -8.67 -7.85
CA SER A 101 8.68 -8.32 -7.04
C SER A 101 8.98 -7.30 -5.92
N LYS A 102 10.27 -7.12 -5.61
CA LYS A 102 10.73 -6.15 -4.60
C LYS A 102 11.53 -5.06 -5.29
N LEU A 103 11.00 -3.86 -5.22
CA LEU A 103 11.63 -2.67 -5.76
C LEU A 103 11.93 -1.69 -4.62
N LYS A 104 12.74 -0.69 -4.94
CA LYS A 104 12.89 0.53 -4.16
C LYS A 104 12.57 1.71 -5.03
N VAL A 105 11.74 2.63 -4.52
CA VAL A 105 11.29 3.82 -5.24
C VAL A 105 11.81 5.08 -4.56
N ARG A 106 12.04 6.13 -5.34
CA ARG A 106 12.36 7.48 -4.85
C ARG A 106 11.72 8.54 -5.73
N PHE A 107 11.35 9.65 -5.11
CA PHE A 107 10.89 10.87 -5.77
C PHE A 107 11.84 12.06 -5.49
N ALA A 108 13.01 11.78 -4.92
CA ALA A 108 14.03 12.76 -4.62
C ALA A 108 14.92 13.05 -5.85
N PRO A 109 15.53 14.25 -5.95
CA PRO A 109 16.47 14.60 -7.00
C PRO A 109 17.60 13.60 -7.18
N GLY A 110 18.07 13.43 -8.42
CA GLY A 110 19.07 12.43 -8.81
C GLY A 110 20.40 12.55 -8.07
N PHE A 111 20.83 13.76 -7.72
CA PHE A 111 22.11 14.02 -7.07
C PHE A 111 22.19 13.48 -5.62
N ILE A 112 21.06 13.19 -4.97
CA ILE A 112 21.02 12.54 -3.65
C ILE A 112 20.67 11.05 -3.71
N SER A 113 20.66 10.46 -4.91
CA SER A 113 20.25 9.05 -5.11
C SER A 113 21.17 8.01 -4.45
N PHE A 114 22.38 8.41 -4.07
CA PHE A 114 23.32 7.56 -3.33
C PHE A 114 22.94 7.37 -1.87
N LEU A 115 22.09 8.24 -1.32
CA LEU A 115 21.64 8.16 0.06
C LEU A 115 20.58 7.06 0.24
N PRO A 116 20.79 6.09 1.13
CA PRO A 116 19.89 4.94 1.26
C PRO A 116 18.49 5.32 1.76
N PHE A 117 18.36 6.34 2.58
CA PHE A 117 17.11 6.78 3.19
C PHE A 117 16.13 7.49 2.21
N VAL A 118 16.59 7.87 1.02
CA VAL A 118 15.70 8.42 -0.02
C VAL A 118 14.96 7.34 -0.82
N TRP A 119 15.31 6.08 -0.61
CA TRP A 119 14.72 4.93 -1.27
C TRP A 119 13.73 4.21 -0.36
N ALA A 120 12.44 4.25 -0.68
CA ALA A 120 11.38 3.54 0.02
C ALA A 120 11.20 2.13 -0.54
N ASN A 121 10.81 1.17 0.30
CA ASN A 121 10.43 -0.16 -0.15
C ASN A 121 9.11 -0.08 -0.93
N TYR A 122 9.05 -0.86 -2.00
CA TYR A 122 7.90 -1.01 -2.87
C TYR A 122 7.83 -2.49 -3.27
N TRP A 123 6.97 -3.24 -2.60
CA TRP A 123 6.83 -4.68 -2.85
C TRP A 123 5.49 -4.95 -3.50
N VAL A 124 5.50 -5.72 -4.60
CA VAL A 124 4.27 -6.27 -5.17
C VAL A 124 3.90 -7.48 -4.31
N ILE A 125 2.86 -7.33 -3.49
CA ILE A 125 2.45 -8.34 -2.49
C ILE A 125 1.28 -9.20 -2.97
N ASP A 126 0.54 -8.74 -3.97
CA ASP A 126 -0.48 -9.49 -4.69
C ASP A 126 -0.55 -8.99 -6.13
N LEU A 127 -0.83 -9.89 -7.07
CA LEU A 127 -0.84 -9.59 -8.50
C LEU A 127 -1.79 -10.54 -9.20
N ALA A 128 -2.72 -10.01 -9.99
CA ALA A 128 -3.57 -10.82 -10.83
C ALA A 128 -2.74 -11.59 -11.88
N PRO A 129 -3.05 -12.85 -12.18
CA PRO A 129 -2.32 -13.63 -13.20
C PRO A 129 -2.32 -12.99 -14.59
N ASP A 130 -3.39 -12.25 -14.92
CA ASP A 130 -3.55 -11.48 -16.16
C ASP A 130 -2.98 -10.06 -16.07
N TYR A 131 -2.48 -9.64 -14.90
CA TYR A 131 -2.00 -8.29 -14.60
C TYR A 131 -3.10 -7.22 -14.63
N SER A 132 -4.35 -7.58 -14.43
CA SER A 132 -5.46 -6.63 -14.33
C SER A 132 -5.39 -5.76 -13.07
N TYR A 133 -4.84 -6.28 -11.96
CA TYR A 133 -4.55 -5.51 -10.75
C TYR A 133 -3.19 -5.89 -10.13
N ALA A 134 -2.64 -4.99 -9.34
CA ALA A 134 -1.48 -5.20 -8.47
C ALA A 134 -1.72 -4.56 -7.10
N VAL A 135 -1.27 -5.23 -6.03
CA VAL A 135 -1.32 -4.69 -4.67
C VAL A 135 0.09 -4.43 -4.18
N ILE A 136 0.30 -3.23 -3.69
CA ILE A 136 1.59 -2.75 -3.27
C ILE A 136 1.59 -2.55 -1.77
N GLY A 137 2.63 -3.03 -1.13
CA GLY A 137 2.87 -2.84 0.30
C GLY A 137 4.36 -2.75 0.60
N GLU A 138 4.69 -2.67 1.89
CA GLU A 138 6.05 -2.69 2.38
C GLU A 138 6.12 -3.36 3.76
N PRO A 139 7.31 -3.80 4.23
CA PRO A 139 7.43 -4.61 5.45
C PRO A 139 6.88 -3.96 6.73
N GLY A 140 6.88 -2.62 6.83
CA GLY A 140 6.32 -1.88 7.97
C GLY A 140 4.80 -1.81 7.98
N ARG A 141 4.17 -2.04 6.82
CA ARG A 141 2.71 -1.93 6.60
C ARG A 141 2.15 -0.53 6.85
N ASP A 142 3.00 0.48 6.74
CA ASP A 142 2.58 1.88 6.83
C ASP A 142 1.97 2.38 5.53
N TYR A 143 2.36 1.75 4.40
CA TYR A 143 1.94 2.10 3.06
C TYR A 143 1.28 0.92 2.36
N PHE A 144 0.19 1.22 1.64
CA PHE A 144 -0.61 0.23 0.91
C PHE A 144 -1.30 0.90 -0.28
N TRP A 145 -1.27 0.25 -1.45
CA TRP A 145 -1.99 0.68 -2.64
C TRP A 145 -2.60 -0.51 -3.37
N ILE A 146 -3.79 -0.32 -3.92
CA ILE A 146 -4.42 -1.19 -4.91
C ILE A 146 -4.39 -0.44 -6.24
N LEU A 147 -3.74 -1.02 -7.22
CA LEU A 147 -3.62 -0.51 -8.58
C LEU A 147 -4.37 -1.43 -9.54
N ALA A 148 -5.01 -0.87 -10.58
CA ALA A 148 -5.67 -1.65 -11.64
C ALA A 148 -5.36 -1.09 -13.01
N ARG A 149 -5.56 -1.90 -14.05
CA ARG A 149 -5.41 -1.46 -15.45
C ARG A 149 -6.59 -0.60 -15.90
N GLU A 150 -7.75 -0.79 -15.30
CA GLU A 150 -8.95 -0.02 -15.54
C GLU A 150 -9.24 0.93 -14.39
N PRO A 151 -9.91 2.06 -14.63
CA PRO A 151 -10.25 3.04 -13.60
C PRO A 151 -11.29 2.52 -12.58
N GLU A 152 -11.97 1.43 -12.91
CA GLU A 152 -12.97 0.78 -12.08
C GLU A 152 -12.55 -0.65 -11.74
N MET A 153 -12.94 -1.13 -10.57
CA MET A 153 -12.74 -2.49 -10.10
C MET A 153 -14.06 -3.00 -9.52
N ASP A 154 -14.43 -4.23 -9.87
CA ASP A 154 -15.61 -4.85 -9.30
C ASP A 154 -15.46 -5.09 -7.79
N ASP A 155 -16.58 -4.98 -7.04
CA ASP A 155 -16.57 -5.08 -5.59
C ASP A 155 -16.12 -6.47 -5.08
N ALA A 156 -16.40 -7.54 -5.80
CA ALA A 156 -16.00 -8.89 -5.38
C ALA A 156 -14.48 -9.02 -5.38
N THR A 157 -13.81 -8.58 -6.45
CA THR A 157 -12.35 -8.53 -6.56
C THR A 157 -11.76 -7.60 -5.48
N TYR A 158 -12.32 -6.40 -5.29
CA TYR A 158 -11.88 -5.46 -4.27
C TYR A 158 -11.91 -6.08 -2.87
N GLN A 159 -13.05 -6.68 -2.49
CA GLN A 159 -13.19 -7.33 -1.18
C GLN A 159 -12.26 -8.53 -1.02
N GLN A 160 -12.01 -9.30 -2.09
CA GLN A 160 -11.05 -10.40 -2.05
C GLN A 160 -9.63 -9.91 -1.79
N ILE A 161 -9.21 -8.81 -2.42
CA ILE A 161 -7.91 -8.16 -2.19
C ILE A 161 -7.81 -7.73 -0.71
N LEU A 162 -8.83 -7.07 -0.16
CA LEU A 162 -8.83 -6.63 1.23
C LEU A 162 -8.68 -7.80 2.21
N ARG A 163 -9.39 -8.91 2.00
CA ARG A 163 -9.24 -10.10 2.85
C ARG A 163 -7.84 -10.70 2.79
N ARG A 164 -7.22 -10.75 1.59
CA ARG A 164 -5.82 -11.21 1.46
C ARG A 164 -4.85 -10.24 2.14
N ALA A 165 -5.04 -8.94 1.97
CA ALA A 165 -4.23 -7.93 2.64
C ALA A 165 -4.31 -8.06 4.18
N GLU A 166 -5.51 -8.31 4.72
CA GLU A 166 -5.72 -8.55 6.15
C GLU A 166 -4.93 -9.77 6.65
N SER A 167 -4.95 -10.88 5.91
CA SER A 167 -4.15 -12.07 6.25
C SER A 167 -2.63 -11.81 6.23
N MET A 168 -2.18 -10.80 5.48
CA MET A 168 -0.79 -10.33 5.46
C MET A 168 -0.49 -9.27 6.55
N GLY A 169 -1.47 -8.94 7.41
CA GLY A 169 -1.33 -8.00 8.52
C GLY A 169 -1.59 -6.53 8.16
N PHE A 170 -2.17 -6.23 7.00
CA PHE A 170 -2.69 -4.90 6.69
C PHE A 170 -4.08 -4.71 7.31
N SER A 171 -4.49 -3.47 7.56
CA SER A 171 -5.77 -3.12 8.18
C SER A 171 -6.76 -2.62 7.13
N PRO A 172 -7.78 -3.42 6.72
CA PRO A 172 -8.76 -3.00 5.70
C PRO A 172 -9.48 -1.69 6.05
N GLY A 173 -9.75 -1.45 7.34
CA GLY A 173 -10.39 -0.22 7.80
C GLY A 173 -9.58 1.07 7.61
N ARG A 174 -8.29 0.97 7.22
CA ARG A 174 -7.46 2.12 6.85
C ARG A 174 -7.48 2.41 5.36
N VAL A 175 -8.06 1.52 4.55
CA VAL A 175 -8.03 1.67 3.08
C VAL A 175 -9.10 2.66 2.65
N GLU A 176 -8.69 3.68 1.91
CA GLU A 176 -9.57 4.67 1.29
C GLU A 176 -9.61 4.45 -0.22
N LYS A 177 -10.82 4.39 -0.79
CA LYS A 177 -11.01 4.35 -2.25
C LYS A 177 -10.56 5.68 -2.86
N THR A 178 -9.89 5.61 -3.99
CA THR A 178 -9.48 6.78 -4.79
C THR A 178 -10.50 6.99 -5.90
N PRO A 179 -11.22 8.11 -5.91
CA PRO A 179 -12.18 8.41 -6.98
C PRO A 179 -11.47 8.50 -8.33
N GLN A 180 -12.03 7.83 -9.34
CA GLN A 180 -11.63 7.95 -10.74
C GLN A 180 -12.77 8.58 -11.56
N GLY A 181 -12.47 9.16 -12.72
CA GLY A 181 -13.47 9.84 -13.54
C GLY A 181 -13.98 11.15 -12.92
N VAL A 182 -13.23 11.74 -12.01
CA VAL A 182 -13.57 13.03 -11.39
C VAL A 182 -13.44 14.14 -12.43
N GLU A 183 -14.55 14.85 -12.68
CA GLU A 183 -14.56 15.99 -13.60
C GLU A 183 -14.32 17.31 -12.86
N THR A 184 -13.59 18.23 -13.52
CA THR A 184 -13.42 19.59 -13.02
C THR A 184 -14.40 20.51 -13.70
N ILE A 185 -15.16 21.25 -12.90
CA ILE A 185 -15.95 22.41 -13.39
C ILE A 185 -15.29 23.69 -12.88
N ARG A 186 -15.52 24.80 -13.61
CA ARG A 186 -15.04 26.10 -13.16
C ARG A 186 -15.56 26.40 -11.75
N GLY A 187 -14.67 26.31 -10.75
CA GLY A 187 -14.96 26.59 -9.34
C GLY A 187 -15.01 25.39 -8.41
N GLY A 188 -14.71 24.18 -8.85
CA GLY A 188 -14.64 23.00 -7.96
C GLY A 188 -14.53 21.65 -8.66
N VAL A 189 -14.50 20.60 -7.86
CA VAL A 189 -14.42 19.19 -8.28
C VAL A 189 -15.80 18.55 -8.09
N LEU A 190 -16.32 17.89 -9.12
CA LEU A 190 -17.52 17.03 -9.04
C LEU A 190 -17.09 15.57 -9.00
N ASN A 191 -17.54 14.85 -7.96
CA ASN A 191 -17.51 13.38 -7.98
C ASN A 191 -18.74 12.88 -8.75
N ARG A 192 -18.55 12.06 -9.79
CA ARG A 192 -19.64 11.23 -10.30
C ARG A 192 -19.81 10.06 -9.31
N THR A 193 -20.95 10.03 -8.66
CA THR A 193 -21.43 8.89 -7.84
C THR A 193 -21.89 7.75 -8.74
#